data_ae26156275aefc8fa1f21415748e386e
#
_entry.id   ae26156275aefc8fa1f21415748e386e
#
_cell.length_a   1.000
_cell.length_b   1.000
_cell.length_c   1.000
_cell.angle_alpha   90.00
_cell.angle_beta   90.00
_cell.angle_gamma   90.00
#
_symmetry.space_group_name_H-M   'P 1'
#
loop_
_entity.id
_entity.type
_entity.pdbx_description
1 polymer ?
#
loop_
_entity_poly.entity_id
_entity_poly.type
_entity_poly.pdbx_seq_one_letter_code
_entity_poly.pdbx_strand_id
1 'polypeptide(L)'
;MKAYYKSADRGFTLLQGDCIDVMSSFDFKFDMIFADPPYFLSNGGISVQNGKMVSVNKGDWDRSHGVDEDHAFNRTWLRLCREKLKSNGTIWVSGTYHNIFSIAKNLTELGYKILNCITSVSY
;
A
#
# COMPACT_ATOMS: atom_id res chain seq x y z
N MET A 1 4.80 16.69 13.03
CA MET A 1 5.35 16.54 11.68
C MET A 1 4.97 17.72 10.80
N LYS A 2 5.93 18.25 10.07
CA LYS A 2 5.69 19.39 9.20
C LYS A 2 5.09 18.95 7.86
N ALA A 3 3.99 19.58 7.45
CA ALA A 3 3.39 19.32 6.15
C ALA A 3 4.32 19.78 5.01
N TYR A 4 4.40 18.97 3.94
CA TYR A 4 5.07 19.35 2.71
C TYR A 4 4.29 20.45 1.97
N TYR A 5 2.97 20.34 1.98
CA TYR A 5 2.07 21.32 1.38
C TYR A 5 0.71 21.30 2.09
N LYS A 6 0.10 22.47 2.22
CA LYS A 6 -1.29 22.62 2.67
C LYS A 6 -2.02 23.54 1.69
N SER A 7 -3.24 23.14 1.31
CA SER A 7 -4.10 24.01 0.50
C SER A 7 -4.56 25.22 1.29
N ALA A 8 -4.91 26.32 0.58
CA ALA A 8 -5.33 27.56 1.20
C ALA A 8 -6.59 27.39 2.04
N ASP A 9 -7.54 26.55 1.61
CA ASP A 9 -8.77 26.22 2.33
C ASP A 9 -8.58 25.19 3.45
N ARG A 10 -7.36 24.69 3.62
CA ARG A 10 -6.99 23.62 4.56
C ARG A 10 -7.74 22.30 4.37
N GLY A 11 -8.36 22.11 3.22
CA GLY A 11 -9.04 20.86 2.86
C GLY A 11 -8.10 19.77 2.39
N PHE A 12 -6.85 20.11 2.08
CA PHE A 12 -5.84 19.17 1.59
C PHE A 12 -4.49 19.41 2.28
N THR A 13 -3.89 18.32 2.74
CA THR A 13 -2.52 18.34 3.32
C THR A 13 -1.70 17.22 2.69
N LEU A 14 -0.53 17.57 2.16
CA LEU A 14 0.44 16.60 1.63
C LEU A 14 1.58 16.44 2.63
N LEU A 15 1.86 15.19 2.97
CA LEU A 15 2.95 14.81 3.84
C LEU A 15 3.93 13.95 3.07
N GLN A 16 5.21 14.15 3.31
CA GLN A 16 6.28 13.34 2.72
C GLN A 16 7.02 12.60 3.83
N GLY A 17 7.20 11.32 3.66
CA GLY A 17 7.92 10.49 4.62
C GLY A 17 7.57 9.02 4.48
N ASP A 18 8.16 8.21 5.33
CA ASP A 18 7.79 6.82 5.48
C ASP A 18 6.36 6.73 6.01
N CYS A 19 5.51 5.94 5.34
CA CYS A 19 4.08 5.90 5.67
C CYS A 19 3.83 5.35 7.08
N ILE A 20 4.66 4.44 7.56
CA ILE A 20 4.54 3.89 8.92
C ILE A 20 4.78 4.99 9.94
N ASP A 21 5.86 5.75 9.77
CA ASP A 21 6.21 6.85 10.67
C ASP A 21 5.15 7.96 10.63
N VAL A 22 4.74 8.35 9.41
CA VAL A 22 3.74 9.41 9.22
C VAL A 22 2.42 9.02 9.87
N MET A 23 1.91 7.84 9.56
CA MET A 23 0.62 7.39 10.10
C MET A 23 0.65 7.16 11.60
N SER A 24 1.78 6.68 12.13
CA SER A 24 1.94 6.48 13.58
C SER A 24 1.89 7.79 14.35
N SER A 25 2.23 8.92 13.71
CA SER A 25 2.18 10.24 14.33
C SER A 25 0.79 10.82 14.49
N PHE A 26 -0.22 10.27 13.78
CA PHE A 26 -1.58 10.77 13.85
C PHE A 26 -2.28 10.33 15.15
N ASP A 27 -3.00 11.25 15.77
CA ASP A 27 -3.83 10.99 16.95
C ASP A 27 -5.32 10.90 16.62
N PHE A 28 -5.66 10.84 15.35
CA PHE A 28 -7.04 10.79 14.86
C PHE A 28 -7.24 9.60 13.93
N LYS A 29 -8.49 9.30 13.62
CA LYS A 29 -8.88 8.20 12.75
C LYS A 29 -9.55 8.71 11.48
N PHE A 30 -9.41 7.94 10.41
CA PHE A 30 -9.92 8.26 9.09
C PHE A 30 -11.24 7.54 8.80
N ASP A 31 -12.06 8.17 7.97
CA ASP A 31 -13.27 7.54 7.42
C ASP A 31 -12.92 6.58 6.28
N MET A 32 -11.89 6.90 5.49
CA MET A 32 -11.44 6.11 4.37
C MET A 32 -9.93 6.22 4.20
N ILE A 33 -9.31 5.11 3.83
CA ILE A 33 -7.92 5.06 3.39
C ILE A 33 -7.88 4.48 1.99
N PHE A 34 -7.18 5.14 1.08
CA PHE A 34 -6.80 4.57 -0.21
C PHE A 34 -5.30 4.33 -0.18
N ALA A 35 -4.89 3.08 -0.32
CA ALA A 35 -3.49 2.68 -0.25
C ALA A 35 -3.00 2.19 -1.62
N ASP A 36 -1.89 2.75 -2.05
CA ASP A 36 -1.17 2.31 -3.25
C ASP A 36 0.22 1.82 -2.82
N PRO A 37 0.32 0.59 -2.28
CA PRO A 37 1.56 0.07 -1.70
C PRO A 37 2.54 -0.37 -2.78
N PRO A 38 3.79 -0.67 -2.41
CA PRO A 38 4.72 -1.32 -3.32
C PRO A 38 4.15 -2.62 -3.87
N TYR A 39 4.28 -2.83 -5.18
CA TYR A 39 3.81 -4.04 -5.86
C TYR A 39 4.91 -5.11 -5.96
N PHE A 40 6.12 -4.79 -5.51
CA PHE A 40 7.29 -5.66 -5.55
C PHE A 40 7.66 -6.09 -6.97
N LEU A 41 7.51 -5.18 -7.92
CA LEU A 41 7.84 -5.42 -9.33
C LEU A 41 9.33 -5.31 -9.62
N SER A 42 10.08 -4.61 -8.77
CA SER A 42 11.53 -4.38 -8.90
C SER A 42 12.31 -5.52 -8.22
N ASN A 43 12.31 -6.69 -8.84
CA ASN A 43 12.93 -7.91 -8.30
C ASN A 43 14.28 -8.20 -8.99
N GLY A 44 15.32 -7.45 -8.64
CA GLY A 44 16.62 -7.57 -9.30
C GLY A 44 16.67 -6.90 -10.67
N GLY A 45 15.63 -6.17 -11.04
CA GLY A 45 15.61 -5.35 -12.22
C GLY A 45 15.31 -6.10 -13.53
N ILE A 46 14.78 -7.31 -13.48
CA ILE A 46 14.53 -8.11 -14.68
C ILE A 46 13.06 -8.51 -14.77
N SER A 47 12.46 -8.25 -15.92
CA SER A 47 11.10 -8.68 -16.26
C SER A 47 11.05 -9.09 -17.73
N VAL A 48 9.94 -9.71 -18.14
CA VAL A 48 9.72 -10.09 -19.55
C VAL A 48 8.57 -9.25 -20.10
N GLN A 49 8.85 -8.51 -21.17
CA GLN A 49 7.85 -7.76 -21.93
C GLN A 49 7.92 -8.16 -23.40
N ASN A 50 6.78 -8.54 -23.98
CA ASN A 50 6.70 -8.95 -25.39
C ASN A 50 7.74 -10.03 -25.77
N GLY A 51 7.96 -11.00 -24.86
CA GLY A 51 8.93 -12.07 -25.07
C GLY A 51 10.39 -11.67 -24.89
N LYS A 52 10.67 -10.45 -24.47
CA LYS A 52 12.03 -9.96 -24.22
C LYS A 52 12.24 -9.68 -22.74
N MET A 53 13.42 -10.03 -22.24
CA MET A 53 13.84 -9.63 -20.89
C MET A 53 14.17 -8.15 -20.88
N VAL A 54 13.51 -7.42 -19.99
CA VAL A 54 13.74 -5.98 -19.81
C VAL A 54 14.01 -5.70 -18.33
N SER A 55 14.81 -4.67 -18.08
CA SER A 55 15.05 -4.21 -16.71
C SER A 55 13.82 -3.49 -16.19
N VAL A 56 13.38 -3.87 -14.97
CA VAL A 56 12.30 -3.20 -14.23
C VAL A 56 12.86 -2.74 -12.91
N ASN A 57 12.97 -1.43 -12.73
CA ASN A 57 13.41 -0.85 -11.48
C ASN A 57 12.67 0.46 -11.23
N LYS A 58 11.69 0.42 -10.32
CA LYS A 58 10.91 1.58 -9.88
C LYS A 58 11.51 2.29 -8.68
N GLY A 59 12.56 1.72 -8.10
CA GLY A 59 13.22 2.21 -6.90
C GLY A 59 13.32 1.13 -5.83
N ASP A 60 14.18 1.35 -4.84
CA ASP A 60 14.42 0.38 -3.77
C ASP A 60 13.17 0.10 -2.93
N TRP A 61 12.27 1.07 -2.83
CA TRP A 61 11.01 0.92 -2.10
C TRP A 61 10.07 -0.14 -2.69
N ASP A 62 10.19 -0.43 -4.00
CA ASP A 62 9.38 -1.45 -4.70
C ASP A 62 10.12 -2.79 -4.84
N ARG A 63 11.30 -2.91 -4.27
CA ARG A 63 12.10 -4.11 -4.33
C ARG A 63 11.57 -5.18 -3.40
N SER A 64 11.42 -6.41 -3.90
CA SER A 64 11.12 -7.55 -3.05
C SER A 64 12.31 -7.94 -2.19
N HIS A 65 12.06 -8.22 -0.92
CA HIS A 65 13.03 -8.77 0.04
C HIS A 65 12.73 -10.24 0.36
N GLY A 66 11.95 -10.89 -0.50
CA GLY A 66 11.50 -12.26 -0.31
C GLY A 66 10.07 -12.33 0.23
N VAL A 67 9.43 -13.48 0.06
CA VAL A 67 8.00 -13.68 0.36
C VAL A 67 7.68 -13.35 1.82
N ASP A 68 8.49 -13.84 2.75
CA ASP A 68 8.22 -13.68 4.17
C ASP A 68 8.35 -12.21 4.62
N GLU A 69 9.39 -11.51 4.17
CA GLU A 69 9.58 -10.10 4.50
C GLU A 69 8.55 -9.19 3.83
N ASP A 70 8.23 -9.45 2.56
CA ASP A 70 7.20 -8.71 1.85
C ASP A 70 5.83 -8.88 2.52
N HIS A 71 5.52 -10.10 2.95
CA HIS A 71 4.29 -10.41 3.68
C HIS A 71 4.26 -9.72 5.06
N ALA A 72 5.38 -9.72 5.78
CA ALA A 72 5.51 -9.03 7.06
C ALA A 72 5.38 -7.51 6.92
N PHE A 73 5.94 -6.93 5.87
CA PHE A 73 5.76 -5.51 5.56
C PHE A 73 4.30 -5.16 5.32
N ASN A 74 3.61 -5.95 4.49
CA ASN A 74 2.18 -5.75 4.22
C ASN A 74 1.37 -5.86 5.51
N ARG A 75 1.69 -6.80 6.36
CA ARG A 75 1.02 -6.96 7.65
C ARG A 75 1.18 -5.72 8.53
N THR A 76 2.38 -5.16 8.57
CA THR A 76 2.68 -3.99 9.41
C THR A 76 1.86 -2.78 9.02
N TRP A 77 1.86 -2.39 7.74
CA TRP A 77 1.13 -1.20 7.32
C TRP A 77 -0.39 -1.43 7.31
N LEU A 78 -0.86 -2.64 7.01
CA LEU A 78 -2.30 -2.95 7.06
C LEU A 78 -2.83 -2.95 8.49
N ARG A 79 -2.04 -3.43 9.45
CA ARG A 79 -2.41 -3.35 10.87
C ARG A 79 -2.52 -1.89 11.30
N LEU A 80 -1.56 -1.07 10.93
CA LEU A 80 -1.57 0.36 11.25
C LEU A 80 -2.77 1.07 10.62
N CYS A 81 -3.09 0.76 9.36
CA CYS A 81 -4.29 1.27 8.71
C CYS A 81 -5.56 0.92 9.49
N ARG A 82 -5.66 -0.31 9.98
CA ARG A 82 -6.81 -0.73 10.77
C ARG A 82 -6.92 0.07 12.06
N GLU A 83 -5.82 0.32 12.74
CA GLU A 83 -5.79 1.15 13.94
C GLU A 83 -6.20 2.60 13.68
N LYS A 84 -5.92 3.10 12.49
CA LYS A 84 -6.21 4.49 12.09
C LYS A 84 -7.55 4.64 11.35
N LEU A 85 -8.32 3.58 11.17
CA LEU A 85 -9.67 3.64 10.62
C LEU A 85 -10.70 3.72 11.74
N LYS A 86 -11.73 4.53 11.53
CA LYS A 86 -12.94 4.48 12.35
C LYS A 86 -13.63 3.13 12.22
N SER A 87 -14.49 2.78 13.17
CA SER A 87 -15.20 1.49 13.18
C SER A 87 -16.02 1.22 11.92
N ASN A 88 -16.53 2.27 11.30
CA ASN A 88 -17.26 2.23 10.03
C ASN A 88 -16.42 2.66 8.82
N GLY A 89 -15.12 2.79 9.02
CA GLY A 89 -14.20 3.20 7.96
C GLY A 89 -13.96 2.11 6.92
N THR A 90 -13.52 2.53 5.74
CA THR A 90 -13.20 1.63 4.63
C THR A 90 -11.77 1.81 4.17
N ILE A 91 -11.19 0.73 3.66
CA ILE A 91 -9.89 0.76 3.01
C ILE A 91 -10.00 0.24 1.58
N TRP A 92 -9.32 0.92 0.67
CA TRP A 92 -9.16 0.52 -0.71
C TRP A 92 -7.68 0.31 -0.98
N VAL A 93 -7.32 -0.84 -1.51
CA VAL A 93 -5.92 -1.18 -1.76
C VAL A 93 -5.77 -1.54 -3.23
N SER A 94 -4.90 -0.81 -3.93
CA SER A 94 -4.50 -1.19 -5.28
C SER A 94 -3.41 -2.26 -5.24
N GLY A 95 -3.36 -3.08 -6.28
CA GLY A 95 -2.36 -4.14 -6.35
C GLY A 95 -2.31 -4.82 -7.70
N THR A 96 -1.31 -5.68 -7.82
CA THR A 96 -1.16 -6.60 -8.93
C THR A 96 -1.10 -8.02 -8.37
N TYR A 97 -1.05 -9.02 -9.24
CA TYR A 97 -0.92 -10.41 -8.77
C TYR A 97 0.39 -10.67 -8.00
N HIS A 98 1.37 -9.78 -8.07
CA HIS A 98 2.62 -9.90 -7.32
C HIS A 98 2.46 -9.65 -5.82
N ASN A 99 1.47 -8.85 -5.43
CA ASN A 99 1.29 -8.47 -4.02
C ASN A 99 -0.11 -8.72 -3.46
N ILE A 100 -1.14 -8.86 -4.33
CA ILE A 100 -2.53 -8.87 -3.88
C ILE A 100 -2.87 -10.07 -3.00
N PHE A 101 -2.25 -11.22 -3.23
CA PHE A 101 -2.52 -12.41 -2.42
C PHE A 101 -1.99 -12.27 -1.00
N SER A 102 -0.81 -11.67 -0.84
CA SER A 102 -0.27 -11.32 0.48
C SER A 102 -1.17 -10.32 1.20
N ILE A 103 -1.64 -9.30 0.48
CA ILE A 103 -2.55 -8.29 1.03
C ILE A 103 -3.86 -8.94 1.48
N ALA A 104 -4.48 -9.77 0.64
CA ALA A 104 -5.74 -10.43 0.97
C ALA A 104 -5.62 -11.35 2.19
N LYS A 105 -4.53 -12.11 2.28
CA LYS A 105 -4.27 -12.96 3.44
C LYS A 105 -4.12 -12.12 4.72
N ASN A 106 -3.37 -11.05 4.66
CA ASN A 106 -3.19 -10.14 5.80
C ASN A 106 -4.52 -9.47 6.21
N LEU A 107 -5.31 -9.02 5.26
CA LEU A 107 -6.62 -8.43 5.54
C LEU A 107 -7.50 -9.41 6.32
N THR A 108 -7.57 -10.65 5.88
CA THR A 108 -8.35 -11.70 6.56
C THR A 108 -7.84 -11.96 7.96
N GLU A 109 -6.53 -12.15 8.13
CA GLU A 109 -5.91 -12.44 9.42
C GLU A 109 -6.02 -11.27 10.41
N LEU A 110 -6.00 -10.03 9.91
CA LEU A 110 -6.13 -8.83 10.73
C LEU A 110 -7.58 -8.48 11.08
N GLY A 111 -8.55 -9.26 10.61
CA GLY A 111 -9.95 -9.07 10.95
C GLY A 111 -10.68 -8.03 10.09
N TYR A 112 -10.15 -7.69 8.93
CA TYR A 112 -10.90 -6.93 7.94
C TYR A 112 -11.97 -7.79 7.28
N LYS A 113 -13.06 -7.15 6.89
CA LYS A 113 -14.08 -7.78 6.04
C LYS A 113 -13.84 -7.34 4.59
N ILE A 114 -13.50 -8.29 3.73
CA ILE A 114 -13.33 -8.01 2.29
C ILE A 114 -14.71 -7.93 1.65
N LEU A 115 -15.04 -6.78 1.09
CA LEU A 115 -16.34 -6.53 0.47
C LEU A 115 -16.33 -6.77 -1.03
N ASN A 116 -15.25 -6.37 -1.71
CA ASN A 116 -15.15 -6.43 -3.16
C ASN A 116 -13.72 -6.73 -3.60
N CYS A 117 -13.61 -7.36 -4.75
CA CYS A 117 -12.38 -7.45 -5.52
C CYS A 117 -12.67 -6.97 -6.94
N ILE A 118 -12.09 -5.82 -7.30
CA ILE A 118 -12.31 -5.16 -8.59
C ILE A 118 -11.10 -5.39 -9.46
N THR A 119 -11.30 -5.94 -10.65
CA THR A 119 -10.22 -6.19 -11.60
C THR A 119 -10.31 -5.19 -12.74
N SER A 120 -9.22 -4.50 -13.01
CA SER A 120 -9.05 -3.64 -14.17
C SER A 120 -8.39 -4.43 -15.29
N VAL A 121 -8.92 -4.32 -16.50
CA VAL A 121 -8.40 -4.98 -17.69
C VAL A 121 -7.88 -3.92 -18.65
N SER A 122 -6.60 -4.05 -19.05
CA SER A 122 -5.99 -3.22 -20.09
C SER A 122 -6.03 -3.96 -21.43
N TYR A 123 -6.39 -3.25 -22.47
CA TYR A 123 -6.37 -3.73 -23.85
C TYR A 123 -5.17 -3.17 -24.61
#